data_9e169a5fac6e82165ce45e8e16e0c2f7
#
_entry.id   9e169a5fac6e82165ce45e8e16e0c2f7
#
_cell.length_a   1.000
_cell.length_b   1.000
_cell.length_c   1.000
_cell.angle_alpha   90.00
_cell.angle_beta   90.00
_cell.angle_gamma   90.00
#
_symmetry.space_group_name_H-M   'P 1'
#
loop_
_entity.id
_entity.type
_entity.pdbx_description
1 polymer ?
#
loop_
_entity_poly.entity_id
_entity_poly.type
_entity_poly.pdbx_seq_one_letter_code
_entity_poly.pdbx_strand_id
1 'polypeptide(L)'
;KRDEFNEPMDGLVYGVVVSLGFATYENYTYVYEWASTIAKEENLDFLEFSYLVAKGRSYSAIPMHGLNGAVMGYYFGLYAFSGNKKYLALSLILPYLFHGFYNFLGWPNMMIVIIVLLTLSLILHSNLQNLQLKKKKEQEVKKI
;
A
#
# COMPACT_ATOMS: atom_id res chain seq x y z
N LYS A 1 7.05 -11.63 -21.28
CA LYS A 1 6.73 -10.29 -20.73
C LYS A 1 5.38 -9.89 -21.29
N ARG A 2 4.46 -9.44 -20.42
CA ARG A 2 3.21 -8.82 -20.87
C ARG A 2 3.51 -7.40 -21.29
N ASP A 3 2.87 -6.91 -22.33
CA ASP A 3 3.16 -5.58 -22.88
C ASP A 3 2.88 -4.45 -21.88
N GLU A 4 1.94 -4.67 -20.93
CA GLU A 4 1.54 -3.73 -19.89
C GLU A 4 2.40 -3.79 -18.61
N PHE A 5 3.28 -4.82 -18.46
CA PHE A 5 4.20 -4.93 -17.32
C PHE A 5 5.63 -5.00 -17.85
N ASN A 6 6.15 -3.85 -18.26
CA ASN A 6 7.42 -3.74 -18.97
C ASN A 6 8.53 -3.04 -18.19
N GLU A 7 8.21 -2.39 -17.07
CA GLU A 7 9.17 -1.76 -16.17
C GLU A 7 8.82 -1.98 -14.68
N PRO A 8 9.81 -1.89 -13.76
CA PRO A 8 9.56 -2.08 -12.32
C PRO A 8 8.57 -1.09 -11.70
N MET A 9 8.39 0.10 -12.31
CA MET A 9 7.42 1.10 -11.88
C MET A 9 5.98 0.59 -12.00
N ASP A 10 5.68 -0.25 -13.00
CA ASP A 10 4.37 -0.86 -13.17
C ASP A 10 3.98 -1.70 -11.94
N GLY A 11 4.97 -2.40 -11.36
CA GLY A 11 4.77 -3.14 -10.12
C GLY A 11 4.25 -2.25 -8.99
N LEU A 12 4.83 -1.04 -8.83
CA LEU A 12 4.40 -0.08 -7.82
C LEU A 12 2.96 0.38 -8.06
N VAL A 13 2.63 0.74 -9.30
CA VAL A 13 1.28 1.20 -9.67
C VAL A 13 0.25 0.10 -9.43
N TYR A 14 0.49 -1.11 -9.91
CA TYR A 14 -0.43 -2.24 -9.72
C TYR A 14 -0.55 -2.63 -8.25
N GLY A 15 0.55 -2.59 -7.49
CA GLY A 15 0.52 -2.85 -6.05
C GLY A 15 -0.39 -1.89 -5.30
N VAL A 16 -0.31 -0.59 -5.61
CA VAL A 16 -1.19 0.43 -5.03
C VAL A 16 -2.66 0.16 -5.39
N VAL A 17 -2.96 -0.09 -6.68
CA VAL A 17 -4.34 -0.34 -7.13
C VAL A 17 -4.95 -1.57 -6.45
N VAL A 18 -4.21 -2.68 -6.40
CA VAL A 18 -4.66 -3.92 -5.74
C VAL A 18 -4.92 -3.69 -4.25
N SER A 19 -4.01 -2.99 -3.57
CA SER A 19 -4.14 -2.70 -2.13
C SER A 19 -5.29 -1.76 -1.82
N LEU A 20 -5.56 -0.76 -2.67
CA LEU A 20 -6.74 0.10 -2.54
C LEU A 20 -8.05 -0.64 -2.83
N GLY A 21 -8.04 -1.63 -3.74
CA GLY A 21 -9.17 -2.53 -3.93
C GLY A 21 -9.50 -3.32 -2.66
N PHE A 22 -8.48 -3.85 -1.98
CA PHE A 22 -8.65 -4.50 -0.67
C PHE A 22 -9.15 -3.52 0.40
N ALA A 23 -8.60 -2.28 0.44
CA ALA A 23 -9.07 -1.23 1.35
C ALA A 23 -10.57 -0.91 1.16
N THR A 24 -11.06 -0.95 -0.08
CA THR A 24 -12.48 -0.72 -0.38
C THR A 24 -13.36 -1.79 0.25
N TYR A 25 -12.98 -3.06 0.10
CA TYR A 25 -13.69 -4.18 0.73
C TYR A 25 -13.65 -4.08 2.26
N GLU A 26 -12.48 -3.82 2.83
CA GLU A 26 -12.32 -3.68 4.27
C GLU A 26 -13.11 -2.47 4.83
N ASN A 27 -13.14 -1.34 4.10
CA ASN A 27 -13.94 -0.18 4.48
C ASN A 27 -15.44 -0.50 4.50
N TYR A 28 -15.94 -1.30 3.55
CA TYR A 28 -17.31 -1.76 3.59
C TYR A 28 -17.62 -2.52 4.89
N THR A 29 -16.76 -3.49 5.24
CA THR A 29 -16.90 -4.28 6.46
C THR A 29 -16.90 -3.41 7.73
N TYR A 30 -15.96 -2.46 7.82
CA TYR A 30 -15.87 -1.60 9.02
C TYR A 30 -16.98 -0.56 9.12
N VAL A 31 -17.36 0.08 8.01
CA VAL A 31 -18.32 1.19 8.01
C VAL A 31 -19.77 0.70 8.14
N TYR A 32 -20.07 -0.48 7.56
CA TYR A 32 -21.44 -1.00 7.57
C TYR A 32 -21.63 -2.13 8.58
N GLU A 33 -20.81 -3.16 8.56
CA GLU A 33 -21.02 -4.35 9.39
C GLU A 33 -20.57 -4.11 10.83
N TRP A 34 -19.32 -3.74 11.02
CA TRP A 34 -18.76 -3.51 12.37
C TRP A 34 -19.44 -2.31 13.06
N ALA A 35 -19.58 -1.18 12.35
CA ALA A 35 -20.22 0.00 12.93
C ALA A 35 -21.71 -0.26 13.29
N SER A 36 -22.44 -1.08 12.51
CA SER A 36 -23.80 -1.49 12.84
C SER A 36 -23.87 -2.32 14.12
N THR A 37 -22.91 -3.22 14.32
CA THR A 37 -22.83 -4.05 15.52
C THR A 37 -22.57 -3.19 16.75
N ILE A 38 -21.55 -2.33 16.72
CA ILE A 38 -21.21 -1.45 17.84
C ILE A 38 -22.32 -0.44 18.14
N ALA A 39 -22.91 0.16 17.10
CA ALA A 39 -24.02 1.11 17.31
C ALA A 39 -25.20 0.48 18.04
N LYS A 40 -25.52 -0.79 17.75
CA LYS A 40 -26.57 -1.53 18.48
C LYS A 40 -26.18 -1.84 19.93
N GLU A 41 -24.94 -2.30 20.16
CA GLU A 41 -24.45 -2.68 21.48
C GLU A 41 -24.37 -1.46 22.41
N GLU A 42 -23.91 -0.32 21.89
CA GLU A 42 -23.68 0.92 22.66
C GLU A 42 -24.86 1.91 22.59
N ASN A 43 -25.98 1.53 21.95
CA ASN A 43 -27.17 2.37 21.75
C ASN A 43 -26.85 3.73 21.10
N LEU A 44 -26.01 3.71 20.03
CA LEU A 44 -25.62 4.88 19.25
C LEU A 44 -26.46 4.99 17.98
N ASP A 45 -26.55 6.22 17.43
CA ASP A 45 -27.08 6.41 16.07
C ASP A 45 -26.12 5.79 15.04
N PHE A 46 -26.64 4.87 14.23
CA PHE A 46 -25.81 4.14 13.25
C PHE A 46 -25.22 5.08 12.19
N LEU A 47 -25.99 6.05 11.68
CA LEU A 47 -25.51 6.93 10.61
C LEU A 47 -24.39 7.84 11.11
N GLU A 48 -24.56 8.40 12.30
CA GLU A 48 -23.54 9.24 12.92
C GLU A 48 -22.28 8.44 13.22
N PHE A 49 -22.41 7.27 13.82
CA PHE A 49 -21.27 6.44 14.16
C PHE A 49 -20.53 5.90 12.92
N SER A 50 -21.28 5.40 11.91
CA SER A 50 -20.67 4.94 10.65
C SER A 50 -19.95 6.06 9.90
N TYR A 51 -20.48 7.29 9.93
CA TYR A 51 -19.80 8.47 9.39
C TYR A 51 -18.45 8.75 10.09
N LEU A 52 -18.42 8.67 11.42
CA LEU A 52 -17.18 8.85 12.20
C LEU A 52 -16.14 7.77 11.86
N VAL A 53 -16.59 6.51 11.74
CA VAL A 53 -15.73 5.39 11.31
C VAL A 53 -15.19 5.64 9.91
N ALA A 54 -16.03 5.99 8.94
CA ALA A 54 -15.63 6.28 7.57
C ALA A 54 -14.63 7.45 7.50
N LYS A 55 -14.88 8.52 8.25
CA LYS A 55 -14.01 9.69 8.36
C LYS A 55 -12.64 9.30 8.93
N GLY A 56 -12.60 8.56 10.03
CA GLY A 56 -11.34 8.10 10.63
C GLY A 56 -10.53 7.23 9.67
N ARG A 57 -11.19 6.30 8.99
CA ARG A 57 -10.55 5.41 8.02
C ARG A 57 -10.05 6.12 6.77
N SER A 58 -10.71 7.19 6.34
CA SER A 58 -10.25 7.99 5.18
C SER A 58 -8.88 8.65 5.40
N TYR A 59 -8.56 9.04 6.64
CA TYR A 59 -7.28 9.65 7.01
C TYR A 59 -6.22 8.64 7.48
N SER A 60 -6.60 7.41 7.79
CA SER A 60 -5.69 6.42 8.35
C SER A 60 -5.60 5.16 7.49
N ALA A 61 -6.66 4.37 7.38
CA ALA A 61 -6.63 3.07 6.71
C ALA A 61 -6.36 3.20 5.20
N ILE A 62 -7.05 4.14 4.50
CA ILE A 62 -6.85 4.31 3.05
C ILE A 62 -5.41 4.70 2.70
N PRO A 63 -4.80 5.74 3.32
CA PRO A 63 -3.39 6.05 3.11
C PRO A 63 -2.47 4.88 3.45
N MET A 64 -2.71 4.17 4.56
CA MET A 64 -1.91 3.02 4.97
C MET A 64 -1.94 1.92 3.89
N HIS A 65 -3.11 1.58 3.36
CA HIS A 65 -3.21 0.57 2.29
C HIS A 65 -2.51 1.00 1.01
N GLY A 66 -2.69 2.25 0.57
CA GLY A 66 -2.02 2.78 -0.61
C GLY A 66 -0.50 2.71 -0.50
N LEU A 67 0.05 3.17 0.63
CA LEU A 67 1.49 3.15 0.88
C LEU A 67 2.04 1.73 1.03
N ASN A 68 1.29 0.85 1.70
CA ASN A 68 1.62 -0.56 1.86
C ASN A 68 1.63 -1.28 0.50
N GLY A 69 0.66 -0.96 -0.37
CA GLY A 69 0.60 -1.42 -1.75
C GLY A 69 1.81 -0.95 -2.57
N ALA A 70 2.30 0.28 -2.36
CA ALA A 70 3.50 0.77 -3.00
C ALA A 70 4.75 -0.03 -2.61
N VAL A 71 4.91 -0.37 -1.32
CA VAL A 71 6.00 -1.24 -0.84
C VAL A 71 5.90 -2.64 -1.45
N MET A 72 4.70 -3.23 -1.43
CA MET A 72 4.44 -4.53 -2.07
C MET A 72 4.83 -4.51 -3.55
N GLY A 73 4.32 -3.55 -4.28
CA GLY A 73 4.50 -3.42 -5.72
C GLY A 73 5.94 -3.14 -6.12
N TYR A 74 6.66 -2.33 -5.34
CA TYR A 74 8.09 -2.11 -5.55
C TYR A 74 8.90 -3.42 -5.55
N TYR A 75 8.77 -4.20 -4.48
CA TYR A 75 9.52 -5.45 -4.35
C TYR A 75 9.04 -6.51 -5.34
N PHE A 76 7.73 -6.55 -5.64
CA PHE A 76 7.21 -7.43 -6.68
C PHE A 76 7.74 -7.06 -8.07
N GLY A 77 7.80 -5.77 -8.39
CA GLY A 77 8.42 -5.28 -9.62
C GLY A 77 9.88 -5.72 -9.73
N LEU A 78 10.68 -5.53 -8.69
CA LEU A 78 12.08 -6.01 -8.68
C LEU A 78 12.17 -7.53 -8.88
N TYR A 79 11.28 -8.32 -8.26
CA TYR A 79 11.23 -9.77 -8.48
C TYR A 79 10.93 -10.11 -9.93
N ALA A 80 9.90 -9.50 -10.52
CA ALA A 80 9.46 -9.79 -11.88
C ALA A 80 10.57 -9.55 -12.93
N PHE A 81 11.49 -8.60 -12.67
CA PHE A 81 12.57 -8.27 -13.60
C PHE A 81 13.91 -8.92 -13.27
N SER A 82 14.15 -9.34 -12.02
CA SER A 82 15.40 -9.98 -11.61
C SER A 82 15.30 -11.49 -11.43
N GLY A 83 14.10 -12.03 -11.20
CA GLY A 83 13.87 -13.42 -10.81
C GLY A 83 14.32 -13.75 -9.38
N ASN A 84 14.84 -12.78 -8.62
CA ASN A 84 15.37 -13.02 -7.28
C ASN A 84 14.23 -13.19 -6.25
N LYS A 85 14.07 -14.41 -5.76
CA LYS A 85 13.02 -14.79 -4.80
C LYS A 85 13.04 -14.01 -3.48
N LYS A 86 14.18 -13.40 -3.12
CA LYS A 86 14.25 -12.50 -1.96
C LYS A 86 13.28 -11.33 -2.10
N TYR A 87 13.16 -10.75 -3.29
CA TYR A 87 12.23 -9.66 -3.52
C TYR A 87 10.77 -10.11 -3.47
N LEU A 88 10.47 -11.34 -3.93
CA LEU A 88 9.14 -11.91 -3.76
C LEU A 88 8.79 -12.07 -2.27
N ALA A 89 9.71 -12.59 -1.47
CA ALA A 89 9.49 -12.69 -0.02
C ALA A 89 9.26 -11.32 0.63
N LEU A 90 10.07 -10.31 0.28
CA LEU A 90 9.91 -8.95 0.81
C LEU A 90 8.58 -8.31 0.38
N SER A 91 8.09 -8.58 -0.84
CA SER A 91 6.81 -8.06 -1.32
C SER A 91 5.59 -8.60 -0.54
N LEU A 92 5.74 -9.69 0.18
CA LEU A 92 4.68 -10.29 1.00
C LEU A 92 4.88 -9.97 2.49
N ILE A 93 6.10 -10.16 3.00
CA ILE A 93 6.40 -10.06 4.42
C ILE A 93 6.26 -8.61 4.92
N LEU A 94 6.85 -7.64 4.20
CA LEU A 94 6.83 -6.24 4.66
C LEU A 94 5.40 -5.67 4.76
N PRO A 95 4.55 -5.79 3.72
CA PRO A 95 3.16 -5.34 3.80
C PRO A 95 2.37 -6.01 4.92
N TYR A 96 2.57 -7.31 5.11
CA TYR A 96 1.93 -8.06 6.19
C TYR A 96 2.32 -7.51 7.58
N LEU A 97 3.61 -7.27 7.80
CA LEU A 97 4.10 -6.70 9.07
C LEU A 97 3.59 -5.28 9.31
N PHE A 98 3.67 -4.40 8.32
CA PHE A 98 3.19 -3.02 8.47
C PHE A 98 1.68 -2.96 8.72
N HIS A 99 0.89 -3.77 8.01
CA HIS A 99 -0.54 -3.85 8.24
C HIS A 99 -0.86 -4.41 9.65
N GLY A 100 -0.13 -5.44 10.08
CA GLY A 100 -0.25 -6.00 11.42
C GLY A 100 0.09 -4.99 12.52
N PHE A 101 1.19 -4.25 12.37
CA PHE A 101 1.56 -3.18 13.30
C PHE A 101 0.54 -2.05 13.33
N TYR A 102 0.02 -1.63 12.17
CA TYR A 102 -1.04 -0.63 12.09
C TYR A 102 -2.27 -1.03 12.92
N ASN A 103 -2.73 -2.26 12.78
CA ASN A 103 -3.88 -2.76 13.53
C ASN A 103 -3.58 -2.94 15.03
N PHE A 104 -2.37 -3.38 15.38
CA PHE A 104 -1.97 -3.64 16.76
C PHE A 104 -1.79 -2.37 17.59
N LEU A 105 -1.22 -1.31 17.00
CA LEU A 105 -0.88 -0.10 17.74
C LEU A 105 -2.09 0.76 18.12
N GLY A 106 -3.17 0.71 17.35
CA GLY A 106 -4.34 1.55 17.57
C GLY A 106 -4.06 3.06 17.47
N TRP A 107 -5.11 3.86 17.62
CA TRP A 107 -5.01 5.32 17.60
C TRP A 107 -4.38 5.86 18.91
N PRO A 108 -3.49 6.88 18.90
CA PRO A 108 -2.93 7.57 17.71
C PRO A 108 -1.66 6.92 17.14
N ASN A 109 -1.13 5.86 17.77
CA ASN A 109 0.19 5.30 17.47
C ASN A 109 0.27 4.68 16.07
N MET A 110 -0.85 4.22 15.50
CA MET A 110 -0.90 3.74 14.12
C MET A 110 -0.45 4.80 13.10
N MET A 111 -0.52 6.11 13.42
CA MET A 111 -0.02 7.18 12.56
C MET A 111 1.50 7.10 12.36
N ILE A 112 2.23 6.54 13.30
CA ILE A 112 3.68 6.29 13.18
C ILE A 112 3.94 5.34 12.01
N VAL A 113 3.13 4.28 11.88
CA VAL A 113 3.25 3.31 10.77
C VAL A 113 3.02 4.01 9.43
N ILE A 114 2.03 4.90 9.34
CA ILE A 114 1.74 5.66 8.10
C ILE A 114 2.93 6.56 7.73
N ILE A 115 3.52 7.27 8.69
CA ILE A 115 4.68 8.13 8.46
C ILE A 115 5.89 7.31 7.99
N VAL A 116 6.14 6.17 8.62
CA VAL A 116 7.22 5.25 8.22
C VAL A 116 6.98 4.73 6.80
N LEU A 117 5.77 4.30 6.49
CA LEU A 117 5.40 3.83 5.15
C LEU A 117 5.52 4.93 4.10
N LEU A 118 5.10 6.17 4.42
CA LEU A 118 5.23 7.31 3.51
C LEU A 118 6.71 7.56 3.19
N THR A 119 7.54 7.66 4.22
CA THR A 119 8.99 7.87 4.06
C THR A 119 9.62 6.75 3.24
N LEU A 120 9.30 5.49 3.56
CA LEU A 120 9.78 4.33 2.82
C LEU A 120 9.33 4.39 1.35
N SER A 121 8.05 4.65 1.08
CA SER A 121 7.51 4.72 -0.28
C SER A 121 8.17 5.79 -1.13
N LEU A 122 8.47 6.96 -0.56
CA LEU A 122 9.21 8.04 -1.25
C LEU A 122 10.63 7.61 -1.60
N ILE A 123 11.35 6.95 -0.69
CA ILE A 123 12.69 6.41 -0.94
C ILE A 123 12.65 5.36 -2.04
N LEU A 124 11.71 4.42 -1.99
CA LEU A 124 11.58 3.36 -2.98
C LEU A 124 11.21 3.91 -4.37
N HIS A 125 10.34 4.90 -4.44
CA HIS A 125 10.00 5.59 -5.69
C HIS A 125 11.22 6.28 -6.29
N SER A 126 11.98 7.05 -5.50
CA SER A 126 13.22 7.70 -5.93
C SER A 126 14.25 6.68 -6.46
N ASN A 127 14.40 5.54 -5.79
CA ASN A 127 15.29 4.47 -6.24
C ASN A 127 14.88 3.91 -7.62
N LEU A 128 13.57 3.72 -7.88
CA LEU A 128 13.09 3.26 -9.19
C LEU A 128 13.37 4.30 -10.28
N GLN A 129 13.10 5.58 -10.02
CA GLN A 129 13.40 6.65 -10.97
C GLN A 129 14.89 6.66 -11.35
N ASN A 130 15.78 6.55 -10.35
CA ASN A 130 17.23 6.51 -10.58
C ASN A 130 17.65 5.28 -11.43
N LEU A 131 17.03 4.13 -11.19
CA LEU A 131 17.29 2.91 -11.99
C LEU A 131 16.83 3.08 -13.45
N GLN A 132 15.68 3.71 -13.66
CA GLN A 132 15.17 3.99 -15.02
C GLN A 132 16.05 4.98 -15.77
N LEU A 133 16.49 6.06 -15.11
CA LEU A 133 17.39 7.05 -15.70
C LEU A 133 18.74 6.44 -16.11
N LYS A 134 19.31 5.56 -15.27
CA LYS A 134 20.55 4.84 -15.60
C LYS A 134 20.37 3.96 -16.84
N LYS A 135 19.28 3.18 -16.91
CA LYS A 135 18.99 2.33 -18.07
C LYS A 135 18.82 3.13 -19.36
N LYS A 136 18.13 4.28 -19.30
CA LYS A 136 17.99 5.16 -20.48
C LYS A 136 19.34 5.63 -21.00
N LYS A 137 20.21 6.14 -20.11
CA LYS A 137 21.57 6.59 -20.47
C LYS A 137 22.41 5.48 -21.10
N GLU A 138 22.36 4.26 -20.54
CA GLU A 138 23.06 3.11 -21.09
C GLU A 138 22.57 2.71 -22.49
N GLN A 139 21.27 2.87 -22.76
CA GLN A 139 20.68 2.60 -24.08
C GLN A 139 21.06 3.66 -25.11
N GLU A 140 21.16 4.93 -24.71
CA GLU A 140 21.59 6.03 -25.58
C GLU A 140 23.06 5.85 -25.98
N VAL A 141 23.94 5.51 -25.03
CA VAL A 141 25.38 5.26 -25.33
C VAL A 141 25.58 4.08 -26.27
N LYS A 142 24.72 3.05 -26.23
CA LYS A 142 24.82 1.89 -27.13
C LYS A 142 24.30 2.14 -28.55
N LYS A 143 23.67 3.27 -28.80
CA LYS A 143 23.16 3.66 -30.12
C LYS A 143 24.13 4.55 -30.91
N ILE A 144 25.19 5.04 -30.26
CA ILE A 144 26.28 5.79 -30.85
C ILE A 144 27.43 4.82 -31.25
#